data_9d97a3d7c5ce71b46e03715db4f2d4c5
#
_entry.id   9d97a3d7c5ce71b46e03715db4f2d4c5
#
_cell.length_a   1.000
_cell.length_b   1.000
_cell.length_c   1.000
_cell.angle_alpha   90.00
_cell.angle_beta   90.00
_cell.angle_gamma   90.00
#
_symmetry.space_group_name_H-M   'P 1'
#
loop_
_entity.id
_entity.type
_entity.pdbx_description
1 polymer ?
#
loop_
_entity_poly.entity_id
_entity_poly.type
_entity_poly.pdbx_seq_one_letter_code
_entity_poly.pdbx_strand_id
1 'polypeptide(L)'
;MVIRDFKGINPEIGENVFISETASIIGDVKIGKNCSIWYNAVLRGDGEAIVIGDNSNIQDGVILHGDYITKIGNNVTVGHKALVHGATVGDNTLIGMGAIVLDNAVIGENSIVAAGSVVTSGKTFPEGVLLMGIPAKVVRELTEEDIEGNKSSAKWYVDTANGYK
;
A
#
# COMPACT_ATOMS: atom_id res chain seq x y z
N MET A 1 -9.36 -9.68 14.38
CA MET A 1 -8.05 -9.56 13.66
C MET A 1 -7.20 -10.79 13.92
N VAL A 2 -6.35 -11.13 12.97
CA VAL A 2 -5.33 -12.17 13.14
C VAL A 2 -3.97 -11.49 13.07
N ILE A 3 -3.26 -11.45 14.19
CA ILE A 3 -1.84 -11.03 14.25
C ILE A 3 -1.05 -12.25 14.70
N ARG A 4 -0.12 -12.71 13.88
CA ARG A 4 0.49 -14.01 14.06
C ARG A 4 1.95 -14.00 13.62
N ASP A 5 2.81 -14.66 14.39
CA ASP A 5 4.17 -14.96 13.95
C ASP A 5 4.23 -15.96 12.79
N PHE A 6 5.32 -15.92 12.06
CA PHE A 6 5.74 -16.98 11.16
C PHE A 6 7.21 -17.32 11.45
N LYS A 7 7.47 -18.58 11.78
CA LYS A 7 8.81 -19.07 12.18
C LYS A 7 9.50 -18.22 13.27
N GLY A 8 8.71 -17.72 14.22
CA GLY A 8 9.20 -16.89 15.33
C GLY A 8 9.39 -15.41 15.00
N ILE A 9 9.10 -14.97 13.77
CA ILE A 9 9.14 -13.55 13.39
C ILE A 9 7.74 -12.97 13.58
N ASN A 10 7.61 -11.98 14.46
CA ASN A 10 6.35 -11.32 14.78
C ASN A 10 6.21 -10.03 13.99
N PRO A 11 4.97 -9.63 13.63
CA PRO A 11 4.72 -8.29 13.12
C PRO A 11 5.13 -7.19 14.12
N GLU A 12 5.76 -6.14 13.59
CA GLU A 12 6.10 -4.91 14.31
C GLU A 12 5.10 -3.82 13.94
N ILE A 13 4.34 -3.33 14.93
CA ILE A 13 3.26 -2.37 14.71
C ILE A 13 3.61 -1.06 15.41
N GLY A 14 3.64 0.02 14.65
CA GLY A 14 3.94 1.36 15.13
C GLY A 14 2.85 1.94 16.03
N GLU A 15 3.11 3.15 16.51
CA GLU A 15 2.18 3.88 17.38
C GLU A 15 0.92 4.31 16.61
N ASN A 16 -0.20 4.34 17.29
CA ASN A 16 -1.46 4.87 16.79
C ASN A 16 -1.95 4.19 15.48
N VAL A 17 -1.69 2.90 15.30
CA VAL A 17 -2.18 2.13 14.15
C VAL A 17 -3.61 1.63 14.42
N PHE A 18 -4.50 1.79 13.45
CA PHE A 18 -5.81 1.13 13.42
C PHE A 18 -5.71 -0.19 12.67
N ILE A 19 -6.22 -1.27 13.25
CA ILE A 19 -6.31 -2.58 12.59
C ILE A 19 -7.73 -3.10 12.80
N SER A 20 -8.46 -3.29 11.70
CA SER A 20 -9.81 -3.82 11.75
C SER A 20 -9.86 -5.25 12.30
N GLU A 21 -11.00 -5.64 12.87
CA GLU A 21 -11.18 -6.97 13.46
C GLU A 21 -11.12 -8.14 12.47
N THR A 22 -11.21 -7.89 11.17
CA THR A 22 -11.13 -8.92 10.13
C THR A 22 -9.82 -8.90 9.33
N ALA A 23 -8.91 -7.99 9.63
CA ALA A 23 -7.59 -7.97 9.00
C ALA A 23 -6.70 -9.12 9.49
N SER A 24 -5.76 -9.54 8.63
CA SER A 24 -4.75 -10.57 8.92
C SER A 24 -3.35 -10.04 8.67
N ILE A 25 -2.47 -10.10 9.67
CA ILE A 25 -1.09 -9.64 9.63
C ILE A 25 -0.20 -10.78 10.12
N ILE A 26 0.65 -11.30 9.26
CA ILE A 26 1.37 -12.55 9.49
C ILE A 26 2.85 -12.39 9.14
N GLY A 27 3.75 -12.80 10.06
CA GLY A 27 5.20 -12.89 9.81
C GLY A 27 5.92 -11.55 9.81
N ASP A 28 6.92 -11.38 8.94
CA ASP A 28 7.77 -10.18 8.86
C ASP A 28 7.02 -9.01 8.21
N VAL A 29 6.22 -8.33 9.01
CA VAL A 29 5.46 -7.16 8.62
C VAL A 29 5.79 -6.01 9.55
N LYS A 30 6.26 -4.89 8.99
CA LYS A 30 6.57 -3.66 9.73
C LYS A 30 5.63 -2.55 9.30
N ILE A 31 4.88 -2.01 10.25
CA ILE A 31 3.87 -0.98 10.01
C ILE A 31 4.28 0.29 10.75
N GLY A 32 4.41 1.39 10.02
CA GLY A 32 4.72 2.71 10.55
C GLY A 32 3.59 3.29 11.41
N LYS A 33 3.81 4.52 11.90
CA LYS A 33 2.86 5.23 12.77
C LYS A 33 1.62 5.72 12.02
N ASN A 34 0.51 5.87 12.74
CA ASN A 34 -0.75 6.41 12.24
C ASN A 34 -1.31 5.68 10.99
N CYS A 35 -0.86 4.47 10.72
CA CYS A 35 -1.38 3.66 9.62
C CYS A 35 -2.78 3.11 9.94
N SER A 36 -3.50 2.71 8.88
CA SER A 36 -4.77 2.02 9.04
C SER A 36 -4.87 0.80 8.12
N ILE A 37 -5.22 -0.35 8.72
CA ILE A 37 -5.38 -1.63 8.04
C ILE A 37 -6.85 -2.01 8.13
N TRP A 38 -7.53 -1.97 7.00
CA TRP A 38 -8.99 -2.05 6.93
C TRP A 38 -9.50 -3.48 6.79
N TYR A 39 -10.82 -3.61 6.64
CA TYR A 39 -11.51 -4.90 6.74
C TYR A 39 -11.07 -5.89 5.65
N ASN A 40 -10.79 -7.12 6.08
CA ASN A 40 -10.34 -8.21 5.20
C ASN A 40 -9.02 -7.95 4.45
N ALA A 41 -8.25 -6.95 4.84
CA ALA A 41 -6.89 -6.80 4.32
C ALA A 41 -5.99 -7.93 4.83
N VAL A 42 -5.11 -8.42 3.97
CA VAL A 42 -4.15 -9.49 4.28
C VAL A 42 -2.73 -9.01 4.01
N LEU A 43 -1.91 -8.96 5.04
CA LEU A 43 -0.49 -8.65 4.99
C LEU A 43 0.27 -9.90 5.41
N ARG A 44 0.85 -10.61 4.44
CA ARG A 44 1.48 -11.91 4.70
C ARG A 44 2.96 -11.90 4.33
N GLY A 45 3.80 -11.61 5.33
CA GLY A 45 5.27 -11.60 5.26
C GLY A 45 5.88 -12.96 5.67
N ASP A 46 5.51 -14.03 4.98
CA ASP A 46 6.02 -15.38 5.23
C ASP A 46 7.06 -15.84 4.19
N GLY A 47 7.24 -15.06 3.12
CA GLY A 47 8.35 -15.15 2.18
C GLY A 47 9.38 -14.04 2.50
N GLU A 48 9.17 -12.88 1.92
CA GLU A 48 9.95 -11.68 2.17
C GLU A 48 9.18 -10.65 3.00
N ALA A 49 9.90 -9.66 3.54
CA ALA A 49 9.31 -8.65 4.43
C ALA A 49 8.30 -7.73 3.73
N ILE A 50 7.33 -7.27 4.50
CA ILE A 50 6.43 -6.18 4.13
C ILE A 50 6.76 -4.98 5.03
N VAL A 51 7.05 -3.84 4.42
CA VAL A 51 7.38 -2.60 5.14
C VAL A 51 6.43 -1.49 4.70
N ILE A 52 5.73 -0.89 5.65
CA ILE A 52 4.76 0.19 5.41
C ILE A 52 5.21 1.42 6.18
N GLY A 53 5.38 2.53 5.48
CA GLY A 53 5.74 3.82 6.05
C GLY A 53 4.57 4.48 6.80
N ASP A 54 4.85 5.61 7.43
CA ASP A 54 3.91 6.34 8.27
C ASP A 54 2.70 6.89 7.52
N ASN A 55 1.57 7.05 8.21
CA ASN A 55 0.33 7.65 7.72
C ASN A 55 -0.30 6.97 6.49
N SER A 56 0.08 5.73 6.20
CA SER A 56 -0.40 4.99 5.04
C SER A 56 -1.63 4.16 5.37
N ASN A 57 -2.51 3.96 4.39
CA ASN A 57 -3.72 3.18 4.58
C ASN A 57 -3.79 2.00 3.60
N ILE A 58 -4.14 0.85 4.14
CA ILE A 58 -4.31 -0.41 3.41
C ILE A 58 -5.79 -0.78 3.51
N GLN A 59 -6.52 -0.50 2.42
CA GLN A 59 -7.98 -0.53 2.43
C GLN A 59 -8.56 -1.94 2.37
N ASP A 60 -9.90 -2.00 2.38
CA ASP A 60 -10.65 -3.25 2.49
C ASP A 60 -10.28 -4.24 1.38
N GLY A 61 -9.96 -5.48 1.79
CA GLY A 61 -9.66 -6.57 0.89
C GLY A 61 -8.33 -6.44 0.13
N VAL A 62 -7.46 -5.50 0.48
CA VAL A 62 -6.11 -5.39 -0.09
C VAL A 62 -5.28 -6.60 0.31
N ILE A 63 -4.43 -7.06 -0.60
CA ILE A 63 -3.45 -8.11 -0.34
C ILE A 63 -2.04 -7.54 -0.55
N LEU A 64 -1.22 -7.64 0.48
CA LEU A 64 0.22 -7.41 0.41
C LEU A 64 0.95 -8.72 0.66
N HIS A 65 1.76 -9.14 -0.29
CA HIS A 65 2.58 -10.34 -0.23
C HIS A 65 3.71 -10.22 -1.26
N GLY A 66 4.65 -11.16 -1.31
CA GLY A 66 5.61 -11.24 -2.41
C GLY A 66 6.76 -12.18 -2.15
N ASP A 67 7.41 -12.57 -3.24
CA ASP A 67 8.67 -13.30 -3.24
C ASP A 67 9.88 -12.32 -3.14
N TYR A 68 9.60 -11.02 -3.12
CA TYR A 68 10.51 -9.91 -2.88
C TYR A 68 9.90 -8.97 -1.84
N ILE A 69 10.73 -8.09 -1.25
CA ILE A 69 10.25 -7.13 -0.26
C ILE A 69 9.14 -6.27 -0.85
N THR A 70 7.98 -6.26 -0.19
CA THR A 70 6.90 -5.33 -0.49
C THR A 70 7.10 -4.07 0.33
N LYS A 71 7.40 -2.95 -0.33
CA LYS A 71 7.66 -1.67 0.32
C LYS A 71 6.61 -0.64 -0.06
N ILE A 72 5.88 -0.16 0.92
CA ILE A 72 4.92 0.94 0.82
C ILE A 72 5.51 2.15 1.53
N GLY A 73 5.59 3.29 0.86
CA GLY A 73 6.12 4.53 1.41
C GLY A 73 5.22 5.19 2.44
N ASN A 74 5.52 6.45 2.77
CA ASN A 74 4.72 7.27 3.67
C ASN A 74 3.55 7.93 2.94
N ASN A 75 2.45 8.19 3.65
CA ASN A 75 1.25 8.84 3.10
C ASN A 75 0.71 8.14 1.85
N VAL A 76 0.84 6.83 1.75
CA VAL A 76 0.36 6.03 0.63
C VAL A 76 -1.05 5.55 0.89
N THR A 77 -1.90 5.66 -0.14
CA THR A 77 -3.22 5.03 -0.16
C THR A 77 -3.17 3.79 -1.04
N VAL A 78 -3.43 2.62 -0.47
CA VAL A 78 -3.66 1.38 -1.24
C VAL A 78 -5.16 1.10 -1.24
N GLY A 79 -5.79 1.35 -2.39
CA GLY A 79 -7.23 1.31 -2.58
C GLY A 79 -7.83 -0.09 -2.47
N HIS A 80 -9.13 -0.13 -2.17
CA HIS A 80 -9.89 -1.37 -1.95
C HIS A 80 -9.59 -2.46 -2.98
N LYS A 81 -9.35 -3.69 -2.51
CA LYS A 81 -9.09 -4.89 -3.32
C LYS A 81 -7.86 -4.81 -4.23
N ALA A 82 -6.96 -3.84 -4.04
CA ALA A 82 -5.69 -3.84 -4.76
C ALA A 82 -4.78 -4.98 -4.28
N LEU A 83 -3.89 -5.41 -5.16
CA LEU A 83 -2.83 -6.37 -4.87
C LEU A 83 -1.48 -5.70 -5.10
N VAL A 84 -0.61 -5.68 -4.10
CA VAL A 84 0.80 -5.30 -4.27
C VAL A 84 1.66 -6.49 -3.87
N HIS A 85 2.37 -7.02 -4.84
CA HIS A 85 3.15 -8.24 -4.70
C HIS A 85 4.62 -7.97 -4.99
N GLY A 86 5.50 -8.02 -3.98
CA GLY A 86 6.94 -7.87 -4.10
C GLY A 86 7.40 -6.57 -4.77
N ALA A 87 6.68 -5.47 -4.58
CA ALA A 87 6.92 -4.22 -5.29
C ALA A 87 7.22 -3.05 -4.34
N THR A 88 7.79 -1.98 -4.88
CA THR A 88 8.06 -0.73 -4.17
C THR A 88 7.11 0.38 -4.63
N VAL A 89 6.44 1.01 -3.70
CA VAL A 89 5.56 2.16 -3.91
C VAL A 89 6.11 3.35 -3.15
N GLY A 90 6.44 4.43 -3.86
CA GLY A 90 7.00 5.65 -3.30
C GLY A 90 5.99 6.46 -2.47
N ASP A 91 6.50 7.45 -1.74
CA ASP A 91 5.70 8.29 -0.85
C ASP A 91 4.60 9.06 -1.60
N ASN A 92 3.52 9.41 -0.89
CA ASN A 92 2.39 10.19 -1.39
C ASN A 92 1.72 9.59 -2.65
N THR A 93 1.85 8.29 -2.87
CA THR A 93 1.33 7.59 -4.06
C THR A 93 -0.03 6.97 -3.75
N LEU A 94 -0.90 6.95 -4.75
CA LEU A 94 -2.19 6.28 -4.68
C LEU A 94 -2.20 5.06 -5.60
N ILE A 95 -2.42 3.88 -5.04
CA ILE A 95 -2.74 2.66 -5.78
C ILE A 95 -4.25 2.53 -5.84
N GLY A 96 -4.82 2.65 -7.04
CA GLY A 96 -6.25 2.64 -7.27
C GLY A 96 -6.93 1.32 -6.94
N MET A 97 -8.24 1.36 -6.71
CA MET A 97 -9.06 0.19 -6.35
C MET A 97 -8.89 -0.94 -7.39
N GLY A 98 -8.64 -2.16 -6.91
CA GLY A 98 -8.48 -3.33 -7.76
C GLY A 98 -7.25 -3.33 -8.66
N ALA A 99 -6.32 -2.38 -8.52
CA ALA A 99 -5.06 -2.39 -9.25
C ALA A 99 -4.16 -3.54 -8.79
N ILE A 100 -3.32 -4.02 -9.69
CA ILE A 100 -2.35 -5.08 -9.44
C ILE A 100 -0.95 -4.55 -9.73
N VAL A 101 -0.06 -4.64 -8.76
CA VAL A 101 1.36 -4.26 -8.89
C VAL A 101 2.21 -5.49 -8.58
N LEU A 102 2.98 -5.95 -9.58
CA LEU A 102 3.70 -7.22 -9.52
C LEU A 102 5.17 -7.05 -9.13
N ASP A 103 5.82 -8.19 -8.87
CA ASP A 103 7.17 -8.32 -8.34
C ASP A 103 8.20 -7.41 -9.00
N ASN A 104 9.06 -6.81 -8.16
CA ASN A 104 10.12 -5.91 -8.58
C ASN A 104 9.65 -4.69 -9.38
N ALA A 105 8.35 -4.40 -9.39
CA ALA A 105 7.87 -3.12 -9.91
C ALA A 105 8.23 -1.99 -8.93
N VAL A 106 8.60 -0.84 -9.49
CA VAL A 106 8.90 0.37 -8.72
C VAL A 106 8.04 1.51 -9.23
N ILE A 107 7.19 2.02 -8.36
CA ILE A 107 6.37 3.22 -8.61
C ILE A 107 7.02 4.38 -7.88
N GLY A 108 7.40 5.43 -8.61
CA GLY A 108 7.96 6.65 -8.03
C GLY A 108 6.98 7.36 -7.11
N GLU A 109 7.49 8.23 -6.25
CA GLU A 109 6.66 9.00 -5.33
C GLU A 109 5.69 9.96 -6.05
N ASN A 110 4.71 10.48 -5.33
CA ASN A 110 3.72 11.42 -5.86
C ASN A 110 2.98 10.93 -7.11
N SER A 111 2.76 9.62 -7.26
CA SER A 111 2.18 9.01 -8.45
C SER A 111 0.78 8.44 -8.20
N ILE A 112 0.08 8.11 -9.27
CA ILE A 112 -1.21 7.41 -9.20
C ILE A 112 -1.15 6.19 -10.13
N VAL A 113 -1.50 5.03 -9.61
CA VAL A 113 -1.88 3.86 -10.42
C VAL A 113 -3.40 3.84 -10.48
N ALA A 114 -3.98 4.00 -11.67
CA ALA A 114 -5.42 4.05 -11.84
C ALA A 114 -6.09 2.72 -11.44
N ALA A 115 -7.36 2.81 -11.03
CA ALA A 115 -8.16 1.64 -10.65
C ALA A 115 -8.16 0.57 -11.75
N GLY A 116 -8.05 -0.71 -11.35
CA GLY A 116 -8.05 -1.86 -12.26
C GLY A 116 -6.84 -1.99 -13.17
N SER A 117 -5.80 -1.18 -13.01
CA SER A 117 -4.58 -1.26 -13.82
C SER A 117 -3.66 -2.39 -13.37
N VAL A 118 -2.85 -2.91 -14.30
CA VAL A 118 -1.85 -3.95 -14.01
C VAL A 118 -0.45 -3.44 -14.33
N VAL A 119 0.33 -3.22 -13.26
CA VAL A 119 1.76 -2.91 -13.34
C VAL A 119 2.53 -4.22 -13.35
N THR A 120 3.14 -4.53 -14.47
CA THR A 120 3.85 -5.80 -14.68
C THR A 120 5.21 -5.82 -13.98
N SER A 121 5.68 -7.02 -13.69
CA SER A 121 6.93 -7.27 -12.96
C SER A 121 8.13 -6.56 -13.57
N GLY A 122 9.02 -6.07 -12.70
CA GLY A 122 10.30 -5.46 -13.07
C GLY A 122 10.18 -4.10 -13.76
N LYS A 123 9.00 -3.48 -13.81
CA LYS A 123 8.82 -2.16 -14.39
C LYS A 123 9.14 -1.07 -13.38
N THR A 124 9.91 -0.07 -13.81
CA THR A 124 10.20 1.12 -13.02
C THR A 124 9.56 2.34 -13.69
N PHE A 125 8.80 3.09 -12.90
CA PHE A 125 8.15 4.31 -13.34
C PHE A 125 8.66 5.51 -12.55
N PRO A 126 8.82 6.68 -13.19
CA PRO A 126 9.26 7.89 -12.51
C PRO A 126 8.23 8.37 -11.48
N GLU A 127 8.62 9.38 -10.73
CA GLU A 127 7.72 10.11 -9.83
C GLU A 127 6.72 10.99 -10.60
N GLY A 128 5.62 11.36 -9.94
CA GLY A 128 4.69 12.37 -10.44
C GLY A 128 3.90 11.97 -11.68
N VAL A 129 3.57 10.69 -11.85
CA VAL A 129 2.89 10.21 -13.06
C VAL A 129 1.57 9.48 -12.77
N LEU A 130 0.66 9.57 -13.74
CA LEU A 130 -0.53 8.71 -13.80
C LEU A 130 -0.21 7.48 -14.64
N LEU A 131 -0.34 6.30 -14.03
CA LEU A 131 -0.22 5.00 -14.66
C LEU A 131 -1.60 4.39 -14.88
N MET A 132 -1.89 3.92 -16.10
CA MET A 132 -3.20 3.33 -16.42
C MET A 132 -3.05 2.22 -17.47
N GLY A 133 -3.92 1.22 -17.38
CA GLY A 133 -4.10 0.17 -18.38
C GLY A 133 -3.60 -1.21 -17.97
N ILE A 134 -3.73 -2.17 -18.88
CA ILE A 134 -3.28 -3.56 -18.77
C ILE A 134 -2.53 -3.92 -20.05
N PRO A 135 -1.18 -3.88 -20.05
CA PRO A 135 -0.29 -3.43 -18.99
C PRO A 135 -0.35 -1.91 -18.78
N ALA A 136 -0.09 -1.47 -17.55
CA ALA A 136 -0.06 -0.06 -17.21
C ALA A 136 1.07 0.68 -17.90
N LYS A 137 0.77 1.91 -18.34
CA LYS A 137 1.72 2.83 -18.99
C LYS A 137 1.54 4.22 -18.39
N VAL A 138 2.57 5.07 -18.51
CA VAL A 138 2.44 6.49 -18.20
C VAL A 138 1.46 7.13 -19.19
N VAL A 139 0.40 7.74 -18.65
CA VAL A 139 -0.63 8.46 -19.46
C VAL A 139 -0.33 9.95 -19.47
N ARG A 140 0.06 10.50 -18.34
CA ARG A 140 0.43 11.91 -18.18
C ARG A 140 1.25 12.13 -16.91
N GLU A 141 1.85 13.29 -16.81
CA GLU A 141 2.34 13.80 -15.54
C GLU A 141 1.16 14.21 -14.65
N LEU A 142 1.35 14.17 -13.33
CA LEU A 142 0.37 14.67 -12.36
C LEU A 142 0.52 16.18 -12.19
N THR A 143 -0.60 16.84 -11.94
CA THR A 143 -0.63 18.23 -11.50
C THR A 143 -0.35 18.33 -10.00
N GLU A 144 -0.04 19.53 -9.51
CA GLU A 144 0.05 19.79 -8.06
C GLU A 144 -1.26 19.44 -7.34
N GLU A 145 -2.42 19.68 -7.98
CA GLU A 145 -3.73 19.34 -7.42
C GLU A 145 -3.91 17.82 -7.27
N ASP A 146 -3.47 17.02 -8.25
CA ASP A 146 -3.49 15.55 -8.14
C ASP A 146 -2.65 15.06 -6.95
N ILE A 147 -1.44 15.62 -6.78
CA ILE A 147 -0.50 15.25 -5.71
C ILE A 147 -1.08 15.64 -4.34
N GLU A 148 -1.61 16.86 -4.21
CA GLU A 148 -2.28 17.28 -2.98
C GLU A 148 -3.54 16.45 -2.70
N GLY A 149 -4.24 15.99 -3.73
CA GLY A 149 -5.34 15.03 -3.62
C GLY A 149 -4.89 13.71 -2.98
N ASN A 150 -3.75 13.17 -3.39
CA ASN A 150 -3.17 11.94 -2.79
C ASN A 150 -2.87 12.15 -1.30
N LYS A 151 -2.20 13.25 -0.94
CA LYS A 151 -1.87 13.57 0.45
C LYS A 151 -3.13 13.77 1.30
N SER A 152 -4.12 14.46 0.76
CA SER A 152 -5.40 14.68 1.42
C SER A 152 -6.14 13.37 1.65
N SER A 153 -6.10 12.45 0.70
CA SER A 153 -6.67 11.09 0.83
C SER A 153 -6.01 10.34 1.99
N ALA A 154 -4.67 10.30 2.04
CA ALA A 154 -3.95 9.63 3.13
C ALA A 154 -4.30 10.24 4.49
N LYS A 155 -4.30 11.58 4.59
CA LYS A 155 -4.68 12.29 5.80
C LYS A 155 -6.11 11.98 6.23
N TRP A 156 -7.07 11.95 5.30
CA TRP A 156 -8.46 11.62 5.58
C TRP A 156 -8.59 10.23 6.22
N TYR A 157 -7.80 9.25 5.75
CA TYR A 157 -7.79 7.91 6.35
C TYR A 157 -7.17 7.86 7.73
N VAL A 158 -6.15 8.69 8.02
CA VAL A 158 -5.62 8.85 9.40
C VAL A 158 -6.71 9.40 10.32
N ASP A 159 -7.41 10.45 9.88
CA ASP A 159 -8.45 11.10 10.68
C ASP A 159 -9.66 10.15 10.87
N THR A 160 -10.07 9.44 9.82
CA THR A 160 -11.16 8.46 9.87
C THR A 160 -10.83 7.32 10.81
N ALA A 161 -9.63 6.75 10.74
CA ALA A 161 -9.20 5.65 11.61
C ALA A 161 -9.25 6.03 13.10
N ASN A 162 -9.00 7.29 13.45
CA ASN A 162 -9.12 7.77 14.82
C ASN A 162 -10.56 7.71 15.35
N GLY A 163 -11.56 7.75 14.48
CA GLY A 163 -12.98 7.57 14.86
C GLY A 163 -13.39 6.12 15.16
N TYR A 164 -12.53 5.15 14.83
CA TYR A 164 -12.76 3.72 15.09
C TYR A 164 -12.04 3.20 16.36
N LYS A 165 -11.23 4.03 16.99
CA LYS A 165 -10.46 3.72 18.23
C LYS A 165 -11.23 4.08 19.52
#